data_c1bbf0d44cde5a11b964322927020252
#
_entry.id   c1bbf0d44cde5a11b964322927020252
#
_cell.length_a   1.000
_cell.length_b   1.000
_cell.length_c   1.000
_cell.angle_alpha   90.00
_cell.angle_beta   90.00
_cell.angle_gamma   90.00
#
_symmetry.space_group_name_H-M   'P 1'
#
loop_
_entity.id
_entity.type
_entity.pdbx_description
1 polymer ?
#
loop_
_entity_poly.entity_id
_entity_poly.type
_entity_poly.pdbx_seq_one_letter_code
_entity_poly.pdbx_strand_id
1 'polypeptide(L)'
;MAAAICPYIHYVHARSKQKGASALLSLTRSMIEQEVPLQQIVVNDRMDVALLTLARAVQLPANGLSVMDAKSLLPVGTRCGVSVHSLEEVQTAEQGGADYVLFGHVYETYCKAGLVPGGVAQLERICRLSAIPVIALGGIQPHHVPELYHAGASGIAVMSGIWEAESPVAAAMEYRRMVDLVVHDL
;
A
#
# COMPACT_ATOMS: atom_id res chain seq x y z
N MET A 1 -9.77 -14.47 7.75
CA MET A 1 -8.71 -13.63 8.36
C MET A 1 -8.74 -12.20 7.81
N ALA A 2 -8.65 -11.96 6.48
CA ALA A 2 -8.69 -10.59 5.94
C ALA A 2 -9.94 -9.81 6.41
N ALA A 3 -11.13 -10.40 6.35
CA ALA A 3 -12.35 -9.77 6.84
C ALA A 3 -12.29 -9.33 8.31
N ALA A 4 -11.62 -10.10 9.17
CA ALA A 4 -11.52 -9.78 10.59
C ALA A 4 -10.67 -8.54 10.91
N ILE A 5 -9.75 -8.16 10.02
CA ILE A 5 -8.92 -6.95 10.18
C ILE A 5 -9.50 -5.72 9.48
N CYS A 6 -10.49 -5.88 8.60
CA CYS A 6 -11.11 -4.78 7.83
C CYS A 6 -11.60 -3.60 8.67
N PRO A 7 -12.13 -3.77 9.90
CA PRO A 7 -12.52 -2.64 10.74
C PRO A 7 -11.36 -1.74 11.17
N TYR A 8 -10.13 -2.23 11.12
CA TYR A 8 -8.93 -1.54 11.61
C TYR A 8 -8.03 -1.01 10.51
N ILE A 9 -8.33 -1.30 9.23
CA ILE A 9 -7.54 -0.90 8.07
C ILE A 9 -8.40 -0.20 7.04
N HIS A 10 -7.79 0.64 6.20
CA HIS A 10 -8.48 1.27 5.07
C HIS A 10 -8.42 0.41 3.81
N TYR A 11 -7.32 -0.29 3.60
CA TYR A 11 -7.09 -1.11 2.41
C TYR A 11 -6.38 -2.41 2.75
N VAL A 12 -6.70 -3.45 1.98
CA VAL A 12 -6.00 -4.73 2.00
C VAL A 12 -5.52 -5.06 0.58
N HIS A 13 -4.24 -5.35 0.46
CA HIS A 13 -3.61 -5.65 -0.83
C HIS A 13 -3.63 -7.14 -1.13
N ALA A 14 -4.33 -7.53 -2.20
CA ALA A 14 -4.24 -8.85 -2.78
C ALA A 14 -2.97 -8.93 -3.64
N ARG A 15 -1.97 -9.69 -3.19
CA ARG A 15 -0.67 -9.82 -3.85
C ARG A 15 -0.21 -11.26 -3.88
N SER A 16 0.33 -11.68 -5.03
CA SER A 16 0.99 -12.98 -5.18
C SER A 16 2.22 -12.83 -6.07
N LYS A 17 3.43 -12.94 -5.48
CA LYS A 17 4.69 -12.83 -6.22
C LYS A 17 5.02 -14.04 -7.10
N GLN A 18 4.59 -15.22 -6.69
CA GLN A 18 5.02 -16.50 -7.26
C GLN A 18 3.92 -17.26 -8.00
N LYS A 19 2.66 -16.86 -7.81
CA LYS A 19 1.51 -17.53 -8.39
C LYS A 19 0.92 -16.69 -9.52
N GLY A 20 0.48 -17.33 -10.60
CA GLY A 20 -0.10 -16.66 -11.77
C GLY A 20 -1.44 -15.95 -11.48
N ALA A 21 -2.01 -15.35 -12.54
CA ALA A 21 -3.26 -14.61 -12.49
C ALA A 21 -4.42 -15.41 -11.87
N SER A 22 -4.55 -16.69 -12.21
CA SER A 22 -5.63 -17.56 -11.72
C SER A 22 -5.63 -17.64 -10.18
N ALA A 23 -4.45 -17.79 -9.56
CA ALA A 23 -4.36 -17.89 -8.11
C ALA A 23 -4.67 -16.55 -7.42
N LEU A 24 -4.24 -15.43 -8.00
CA LEU A 24 -4.57 -14.11 -7.48
C LEU A 24 -6.06 -13.81 -7.64
N LEU A 25 -6.66 -14.20 -8.77
CA LEU A 25 -8.11 -14.10 -8.99
C LEU A 25 -8.89 -14.90 -7.95
N SER A 26 -8.49 -16.16 -7.70
CA SER A 26 -9.11 -16.99 -6.67
C SER A 26 -8.98 -16.38 -5.27
N LEU A 27 -7.79 -15.85 -4.92
CA LEU A 27 -7.58 -15.13 -3.66
C LEU A 27 -8.51 -13.93 -3.54
N THR A 28 -8.56 -13.08 -4.57
CA THR A 28 -9.38 -11.86 -4.54
C THR A 28 -10.87 -12.18 -4.43
N ARG A 29 -11.35 -13.19 -5.17
CA ARG A 29 -12.74 -13.67 -5.06
C ARG A 29 -13.04 -14.23 -3.68
N SER A 30 -12.14 -15.02 -3.11
CA SER A 30 -12.30 -15.54 -1.75
C SER A 30 -12.35 -14.43 -0.70
N MET A 31 -11.61 -13.32 -0.88
CA MET A 31 -11.74 -12.15 0.00
C MET A 31 -13.14 -11.53 -0.11
N ILE A 32 -13.68 -11.39 -1.32
CA ILE A 32 -15.04 -10.85 -1.56
C ILE A 32 -16.09 -11.77 -0.95
N GLU A 33 -15.99 -13.07 -1.16
CA GLU A 33 -16.88 -14.10 -0.59
C GLU A 33 -16.86 -14.11 0.96
N GLN A 34 -15.73 -13.74 1.56
CA GLN A 34 -15.58 -13.56 3.01
C GLN A 34 -15.97 -12.16 3.49
N GLU A 35 -16.72 -11.42 2.68
CA GLU A 35 -17.27 -10.09 3.02
C GLU A 35 -16.21 -9.00 3.24
N VAL A 36 -15.00 -9.15 2.67
CA VAL A 36 -14.06 -8.01 2.60
C VAL A 36 -14.68 -6.95 1.67
N PRO A 37 -14.89 -5.71 2.14
CA PRO A 37 -15.49 -4.68 1.32
C PRO A 37 -14.68 -4.42 0.04
N LEU A 38 -15.32 -4.45 -1.12
CA LEU A 38 -14.65 -4.29 -2.42
C LEU A 38 -13.87 -2.97 -2.50
N GLN A 39 -14.35 -1.93 -1.81
CA GLN A 39 -13.71 -0.61 -1.73
C GLN A 39 -12.36 -0.66 -0.97
N GLN A 40 -12.15 -1.68 -0.13
CA GLN A 40 -10.91 -1.87 0.62
C GLN A 40 -9.90 -2.77 -0.12
N ILE A 41 -10.31 -3.46 -1.19
CA ILE A 41 -9.43 -4.39 -1.92
C ILE A 41 -8.60 -3.62 -2.94
N VAL A 42 -7.27 -3.77 -2.83
CA VAL A 42 -6.29 -3.30 -3.82
C VAL A 42 -5.65 -4.52 -4.48
N VAL A 43 -5.71 -4.60 -5.80
CA VAL A 43 -5.05 -5.68 -6.55
C VAL A 43 -3.64 -5.22 -6.96
N ASN A 44 -2.62 -5.99 -6.57
CA ASN A 44 -1.24 -5.68 -6.94
C ASN A 44 -0.90 -6.26 -8.32
N ASP A 45 -0.30 -5.40 -9.19
CA ASP A 45 0.32 -5.73 -10.48
C ASP A 45 -0.63 -6.25 -11.57
N ARG A 46 -1.61 -7.05 -11.24
CA ARG A 46 -2.48 -7.76 -12.19
C ARG A 46 -3.74 -6.97 -12.52
N MET A 47 -3.63 -6.14 -13.57
CA MET A 47 -4.74 -5.35 -14.10
C MET A 47 -5.92 -6.21 -14.57
N ASP A 48 -5.64 -7.35 -15.20
CA ASP A 48 -6.64 -8.33 -15.62
C ASP A 48 -7.46 -8.85 -14.44
N VAL A 49 -6.83 -9.14 -13.30
CA VAL A 49 -7.52 -9.56 -12.08
C VAL A 49 -8.35 -8.40 -11.51
N ALA A 50 -7.82 -7.19 -11.50
CA ALA A 50 -8.56 -6.02 -11.02
C ALA A 50 -9.83 -5.77 -11.85
N LEU A 51 -9.74 -5.87 -13.18
CA LEU A 51 -10.88 -5.74 -14.09
C LEU A 51 -11.93 -6.83 -13.87
N LEU A 52 -11.50 -8.10 -13.76
CA LEU A 52 -12.39 -9.25 -13.55
C LEU A 52 -13.10 -9.24 -12.19
N THR A 53 -12.52 -8.59 -11.18
CA THR A 53 -13.08 -8.51 -9.83
C THR A 53 -13.74 -7.18 -9.52
N LEU A 54 -13.69 -6.23 -10.46
CA LEU A 54 -14.15 -4.85 -10.29
C LEU A 54 -13.51 -4.16 -9.08
N ALA A 55 -12.25 -4.50 -8.78
CA ALA A 55 -11.51 -3.90 -7.69
C ALA A 55 -11.40 -2.37 -7.88
N ARG A 56 -11.53 -1.63 -6.79
CA ARG A 56 -11.54 -0.16 -6.81
C ARG A 56 -10.16 0.48 -6.77
N ALA A 57 -9.11 -0.34 -6.62
CA ALA A 57 -7.74 0.13 -6.65
C ALA A 57 -6.77 -0.91 -7.21
N VAL A 58 -5.74 -0.43 -7.88
CA VAL A 58 -4.60 -1.21 -8.37
C VAL A 58 -3.31 -0.62 -7.81
N GLN A 59 -2.37 -1.47 -7.42
CA GLN A 59 -1.02 -1.08 -7.02
C GLN A 59 0.00 -1.60 -8.01
N LEU A 60 0.63 -0.71 -8.77
CA LEU A 60 1.67 -1.05 -9.72
C LEU A 60 3.04 -1.23 -9.02
N PRO A 61 3.86 -2.18 -9.45
CA PRO A 61 5.27 -2.24 -9.05
C PRO A 61 6.07 -1.13 -9.76
N ALA A 62 7.22 -0.76 -9.21
CA ALA A 62 8.08 0.28 -9.78
C ALA A 62 8.56 -0.02 -11.21
N ASN A 63 8.68 -1.30 -11.56
CA ASN A 63 9.11 -1.81 -12.87
C ASN A 63 7.96 -2.42 -13.68
N GLY A 64 6.72 -2.06 -13.40
CA GLY A 64 5.53 -2.53 -14.09
C GLY A 64 5.10 -1.64 -15.25
N LEU A 65 3.81 -1.69 -15.57
CA LEU A 65 3.20 -0.76 -16.53
C LEU A 65 3.34 0.68 -16.04
N SER A 66 3.44 1.62 -16.98
CA SER A 66 3.34 3.03 -16.63
C SER A 66 1.96 3.34 -16.04
N VAL A 67 1.89 4.34 -15.16
CA VAL A 67 0.60 4.78 -14.59
C VAL A 67 -0.35 5.24 -15.69
N MET A 68 0.16 5.93 -16.70
CA MET A 68 -0.63 6.42 -17.84
C MET A 68 -1.27 5.26 -18.62
N ASP A 69 -0.49 4.22 -18.95
CA ASP A 69 -1.01 3.04 -19.65
C ASP A 69 -2.04 2.30 -18.79
N ALA A 70 -1.74 2.13 -17.50
CA ALA A 70 -2.66 1.48 -16.58
C ALA A 70 -3.99 2.24 -16.48
N LYS A 71 -3.95 3.55 -16.33
CA LYS A 71 -5.17 4.38 -16.24
C LYS A 71 -5.98 4.40 -17.53
N SER A 72 -5.36 4.22 -18.69
CA SER A 72 -6.08 4.11 -19.97
C SER A 72 -6.96 2.85 -20.06
N LEU A 73 -6.64 1.82 -19.28
CA LEU A 73 -7.36 0.54 -19.26
C LEU A 73 -8.33 0.42 -18.08
N LEU A 74 -8.08 1.16 -17.00
CA LEU A 74 -8.90 1.09 -15.79
C LEU A 74 -10.22 1.85 -15.94
N PRO A 75 -11.32 1.32 -15.38
CA PRO A 75 -12.58 2.05 -15.29
C PRO A 75 -12.40 3.37 -14.55
N VAL A 76 -13.17 4.39 -14.97
CA VAL A 76 -13.21 5.70 -14.30
C VAL A 76 -13.53 5.51 -12.81
N GLY A 77 -12.76 6.18 -11.95
CA GLY A 77 -12.89 6.07 -10.50
C GLY A 77 -12.09 4.93 -9.85
N THR A 78 -11.40 4.09 -10.64
CA THR A 78 -10.44 3.13 -10.10
C THR A 78 -9.13 3.85 -9.74
N ARG A 79 -8.69 3.72 -8.50
CA ARG A 79 -7.42 4.31 -8.03
C ARG A 79 -6.22 3.52 -8.54
N CYS A 80 -5.20 4.23 -8.96
CA CYS A 80 -3.95 3.66 -9.41
C CYS A 80 -2.80 4.18 -8.56
N GLY A 81 -2.23 3.33 -7.71
CA GLY A 81 -1.02 3.61 -6.96
C GLY A 81 0.19 2.96 -7.62
N VAL A 82 1.39 3.45 -7.32
CA VAL A 82 2.65 2.87 -7.79
C VAL A 82 3.69 2.85 -6.67
N SER A 83 4.52 1.80 -6.67
CA SER A 83 5.64 1.68 -5.73
C SER A 83 6.81 2.51 -6.22
N VAL A 84 7.43 3.30 -5.34
CA VAL A 84 8.52 4.23 -5.64
C VAL A 84 9.64 4.13 -4.63
N HIS A 85 10.88 4.48 -5.05
CA HIS A 85 12.09 4.42 -4.24
C HIS A 85 12.90 5.73 -4.29
N SER A 86 12.52 6.66 -5.18
CA SER A 86 13.19 7.96 -5.34
C SER A 86 12.18 9.08 -5.62
N LEU A 87 12.66 10.33 -5.51
CA LEU A 87 11.86 11.50 -5.84
C LEU A 87 11.52 11.56 -7.35
N GLU A 88 12.46 11.15 -8.21
CA GLU A 88 12.25 11.11 -9.66
C GLU A 88 11.11 10.14 -10.02
N GLU A 89 11.05 8.97 -9.35
CA GLU A 89 9.97 8.02 -9.54
C GLU A 89 8.62 8.58 -9.08
N VAL A 90 8.59 9.36 -7.99
CA VAL A 90 7.38 10.07 -7.53
C VAL A 90 6.91 11.07 -8.59
N GLN A 91 7.80 11.91 -9.11
CA GLN A 91 7.47 12.90 -10.12
C GLN A 91 6.95 12.25 -11.42
N THR A 92 7.57 11.14 -11.82
CA THR A 92 7.09 10.34 -12.97
C THR A 92 5.69 9.77 -12.71
N ALA A 93 5.44 9.28 -11.50
CA ALA A 93 4.13 8.77 -11.11
C ALA A 93 3.04 9.88 -11.13
N GLU A 94 3.36 11.05 -10.61
CA GLU A 94 2.48 12.23 -10.63
C GLU A 94 2.14 12.66 -12.07
N GLN A 95 3.14 12.76 -12.93
CA GLN A 95 2.94 13.09 -14.36
C GLN A 95 2.09 12.05 -15.07
N GLY A 96 2.19 10.78 -14.69
CA GLY A 96 1.36 9.70 -15.19
C GLY A 96 -0.05 9.69 -14.63
N GLY A 97 -0.36 10.53 -13.63
CA GLY A 97 -1.67 10.64 -13.01
C GLY A 97 -1.91 9.60 -11.92
N ALA A 98 -0.89 9.15 -11.18
CA ALA A 98 -1.05 8.30 -10.02
C ALA A 98 -1.92 8.97 -8.94
N ASP A 99 -2.76 8.18 -8.28
CA ASP A 99 -3.61 8.69 -7.20
C ASP A 99 -2.89 8.71 -5.84
N TYR A 100 -1.83 7.91 -5.69
CA TYR A 100 -0.94 7.85 -4.54
C TYR A 100 0.32 7.05 -4.88
N VAL A 101 1.34 7.15 -4.03
CA VAL A 101 2.56 6.33 -4.13
C VAL A 101 2.81 5.55 -2.84
N LEU A 102 3.37 4.35 -2.97
CA LEU A 102 3.96 3.60 -1.86
C LEU A 102 5.46 3.79 -1.89
N PHE A 103 5.99 4.59 -0.95
CA PHE A 103 7.43 4.79 -0.79
C PHE A 103 8.02 3.80 0.19
N GLY A 104 9.05 3.10 -0.19
CA GLY A 104 9.75 2.17 0.69
C GLY A 104 10.92 1.45 0.06
N HIS A 105 11.68 0.77 0.91
CA HIS A 105 11.41 0.51 2.34
C HIS A 105 12.02 1.62 3.22
N VAL A 106 11.26 2.05 4.22
CA VAL A 106 11.72 3.14 5.12
C VAL A 106 12.67 2.61 6.19
N TYR A 107 12.37 1.46 6.79
CA TYR A 107 13.20 0.78 7.80
C TYR A 107 13.70 -0.56 7.29
N GLU A 108 14.72 -1.11 7.93
CA GLU A 108 15.22 -2.45 7.62
C GLU A 108 14.09 -3.50 7.66
N THR A 109 14.12 -4.43 6.72
CA THR A 109 13.12 -5.49 6.61
C THR A 109 13.70 -6.74 5.95
N TYR A 110 13.31 -7.89 6.44
CA TYR A 110 13.69 -9.18 5.85
C TYR A 110 13.27 -9.33 4.38
N CYS A 111 12.17 -8.67 3.99
CA CYS A 111 11.69 -8.70 2.61
C CYS A 111 12.63 -8.03 1.60
N LYS A 112 13.57 -7.21 2.08
CA LYS A 112 14.59 -6.50 1.29
C LYS A 112 15.97 -6.58 1.99
N ALA A 113 16.31 -7.76 2.54
CA ALA A 113 17.58 -7.98 3.20
C ALA A 113 18.78 -7.57 2.31
N GLY A 114 19.73 -6.84 2.88
CA GLY A 114 20.93 -6.35 2.18
C GLY A 114 20.74 -5.08 1.34
N LEU A 115 19.54 -4.53 1.23
CA LEU A 115 19.33 -3.22 0.62
C LEU A 115 19.28 -2.13 1.70
N VAL A 116 19.89 -0.98 1.39
CA VAL A 116 19.86 0.18 2.29
C VAL A 116 18.45 0.77 2.30
N PRO A 117 17.84 0.95 3.49
CA PRO A 117 16.53 1.62 3.59
C PRO A 117 16.62 3.09 3.18
N GLY A 118 15.54 3.62 2.61
CA GLY A 118 15.45 5.02 2.26
C GLY A 118 15.47 5.95 3.48
N GLY A 119 14.96 5.48 4.60
CA GLY A 119 14.93 6.23 5.86
C GLY A 119 13.87 7.32 5.91
N VAL A 120 13.65 7.84 7.12
CA VAL A 120 12.63 8.88 7.39
C VAL A 120 12.99 10.21 6.73
N ALA A 121 14.27 10.58 6.68
CA ALA A 121 14.71 11.83 6.05
C ALA A 121 14.38 11.89 4.54
N GLN A 122 14.52 10.76 3.83
CA GLN A 122 14.12 10.69 2.42
C GLN A 122 12.59 10.73 2.28
N LEU A 123 11.86 10.03 3.14
CA LEU A 123 10.40 10.09 3.19
C LEU A 123 9.91 11.53 3.37
N GLU A 124 10.44 12.26 4.36
CA GLU A 124 10.09 13.67 4.62
C GLU A 124 10.33 14.56 3.40
N ARG A 125 11.50 14.43 2.77
CA ARG A 125 11.81 15.16 1.54
C ARG A 125 10.80 14.86 0.42
N ILE A 126 10.44 13.59 0.23
CA ILE A 126 9.46 13.16 -0.76
C ILE A 126 8.07 13.71 -0.43
N CYS A 127 7.60 13.57 0.80
CA CYS A 127 6.29 14.06 1.22
C CYS A 127 6.16 15.57 1.02
N ARG A 128 7.20 16.33 1.33
CA ARG A 128 7.21 17.79 1.14
C ARG A 128 7.13 18.22 -0.33
N LEU A 129 7.65 17.42 -1.25
CA LEU A 129 7.74 17.74 -2.69
C LEU A 129 6.68 17.06 -3.53
N SER A 130 5.95 16.09 -2.98
CA SER A 130 4.90 15.37 -3.68
C SER A 130 3.58 16.11 -3.63
N ALA A 131 2.87 16.17 -4.76
CA ALA A 131 1.52 16.69 -4.87
C ALA A 131 0.44 15.62 -4.59
N ILE A 132 0.83 14.34 -4.49
CA ILE A 132 -0.07 13.22 -4.24
C ILE A 132 0.27 12.52 -2.92
N PRO A 133 -0.69 11.81 -2.30
CA PRO A 133 -0.47 11.09 -1.05
C PRO A 133 0.71 10.12 -1.13
N VAL A 134 1.60 10.19 -0.14
CA VAL A 134 2.74 9.29 0.05
C VAL A 134 2.43 8.35 1.20
N ILE A 135 2.42 7.06 0.93
CA ILE A 135 2.20 6.00 1.92
C ILE A 135 3.55 5.34 2.24
N ALA A 136 3.96 5.38 3.49
CA ALA A 136 5.22 4.77 3.92
C ALA A 136 5.11 3.25 4.01
N LEU A 137 6.14 2.52 3.55
CA LEU A 137 6.17 1.06 3.53
C LEU A 137 7.55 0.54 3.95
N GLY A 138 7.58 -0.58 4.66
CA GLY A 138 8.77 -1.40 4.90
C GLY A 138 9.38 -1.24 6.29
N GLY A 139 9.40 -2.33 7.04
CA GLY A 139 9.96 -2.43 8.39
C GLY A 139 9.20 -1.63 9.47
N ILE A 140 8.00 -1.15 9.16
CA ILE A 140 7.22 -0.30 10.06
C ILE A 140 6.69 -1.12 11.22
N GLN A 141 6.88 -0.58 12.44
CA GLN A 141 6.32 -1.06 13.70
C GLN A 141 5.39 0.01 14.30
N PRO A 142 4.48 -0.35 15.24
CA PRO A 142 3.52 0.61 15.80
C PRO A 142 4.16 1.90 16.35
N HIS A 143 5.29 1.80 17.02
CA HIS A 143 6.00 2.96 17.59
C HIS A 143 6.63 3.91 16.56
N HIS A 144 6.79 3.48 15.29
CA HIS A 144 7.26 4.33 14.20
C HIS A 144 6.16 5.25 13.63
N VAL A 145 4.88 4.94 13.90
CA VAL A 145 3.74 5.65 13.28
C VAL A 145 3.80 7.17 13.51
N PRO A 146 4.04 7.68 14.74
CA PRO A 146 4.11 9.13 14.96
C PRO A 146 5.19 9.81 14.11
N GLU A 147 6.39 9.24 14.06
CA GLU A 147 7.51 9.78 13.28
C GLU A 147 7.18 9.85 11.77
N LEU A 148 6.54 8.82 11.23
CA LEU A 148 6.17 8.77 9.81
C LEU A 148 5.13 9.84 9.44
N TYR A 149 4.12 10.04 10.29
CA TYR A 149 3.11 11.08 10.06
C TYR A 149 3.71 12.48 10.22
N HIS A 150 4.58 12.72 11.20
CA HIS A 150 5.33 13.98 11.32
C HIS A 150 6.25 14.25 10.11
N ALA A 151 6.78 13.20 9.48
CA ALA A 151 7.52 13.32 8.22
C ALA A 151 6.61 13.62 7.01
N GLY A 152 5.29 13.72 7.20
CA GLY A 152 4.31 14.07 6.17
C GLY A 152 3.70 12.87 5.43
N ALA A 153 3.92 11.63 5.89
CA ALA A 153 3.27 10.48 5.29
C ALA A 153 1.74 10.57 5.45
N SER A 154 1.01 10.32 4.39
CA SER A 154 -0.46 10.28 4.38
C SER A 154 -1.03 8.97 4.91
N GLY A 155 -0.17 7.99 5.18
CA GLY A 155 -0.53 6.68 5.71
C GLY A 155 0.66 5.74 5.75
N ILE A 156 0.40 4.55 6.26
CA ILE A 156 1.38 3.46 6.35
C ILE A 156 0.86 2.19 5.67
N ALA A 157 1.76 1.38 5.12
CA ALA A 157 1.47 0.05 4.63
C ALA A 157 2.32 -0.98 5.38
N VAL A 158 1.67 -1.96 5.98
CA VAL A 158 2.29 -2.97 6.84
C VAL A 158 1.99 -4.37 6.29
N MET A 159 2.98 -5.24 6.24
CA MET A 159 2.79 -6.62 5.81
C MET A 159 3.12 -7.62 6.94
N SER A 160 4.39 -7.91 7.17
CA SER A 160 4.82 -8.90 8.17
C SER A 160 4.36 -8.53 9.58
N GLY A 161 4.40 -7.26 9.96
CA GLY A 161 3.96 -6.78 11.27
C GLY A 161 2.49 -7.09 11.61
N ILE A 162 1.66 -7.41 10.58
CA ILE A 162 0.28 -7.87 10.79
C ILE A 162 0.16 -9.37 10.49
N TRP A 163 0.60 -9.81 9.30
CA TRP A 163 0.32 -11.18 8.84
C TRP A 163 1.15 -12.27 9.55
N GLU A 164 2.33 -11.92 10.07
CA GLU A 164 3.22 -12.83 10.81
C GLU A 164 3.11 -12.67 12.33
N ALA A 165 2.23 -11.77 12.80
CA ALA A 165 1.95 -11.62 14.22
C ALA A 165 1.18 -12.82 14.77
N GLU A 166 1.37 -13.14 16.04
CA GLU A 166 0.63 -14.19 16.76
C GLU A 166 -0.88 -13.95 16.67
N SER A 167 -1.31 -12.69 16.78
CA SER A 167 -2.69 -12.25 16.54
C SER A 167 -2.73 -11.11 15.52
N PRO A 168 -3.00 -11.40 14.22
CA PRO A 168 -3.11 -10.36 13.20
C PRO A 168 -4.15 -9.28 13.50
N VAL A 169 -5.25 -9.66 14.18
CA VAL A 169 -6.30 -8.70 14.57
C VAL A 169 -5.77 -7.75 15.64
N ALA A 170 -5.12 -8.25 16.68
CA ALA A 170 -4.54 -7.41 17.74
C ALA A 170 -3.45 -6.49 17.18
N ALA A 171 -2.62 -6.99 16.27
CA ALA A 171 -1.60 -6.18 15.59
C ALA A 171 -2.25 -5.06 14.77
N ALA A 172 -3.29 -5.35 13.97
CA ALA A 172 -3.99 -4.34 13.19
C ALA A 172 -4.65 -3.27 14.09
N MET A 173 -5.25 -3.67 15.21
CA MET A 173 -5.79 -2.75 16.22
C MET A 173 -4.71 -1.83 16.80
N GLU A 174 -3.53 -2.34 17.09
CA GLU A 174 -2.44 -1.54 17.64
C GLU A 174 -1.92 -0.50 16.64
N TYR A 175 -1.71 -0.89 15.37
CA TYR A 175 -1.38 0.08 14.31
C TYR A 175 -2.47 1.14 14.17
N ARG A 176 -3.75 0.73 14.18
CA ARG A 176 -4.88 1.67 14.10
C ARG A 176 -4.88 2.64 15.27
N ARG A 177 -4.70 2.16 16.49
CA ARG A 177 -4.62 3.00 17.70
C ARG A 177 -3.52 4.06 17.57
N MET A 178 -2.34 3.68 17.06
CA MET A 178 -1.23 4.62 16.86
C MET A 178 -1.54 5.67 15.79
N VAL A 179 -2.21 5.27 14.71
CA VAL A 179 -2.66 6.22 13.67
C VAL A 179 -3.68 7.20 14.23
N ASP A 180 -4.69 6.71 14.97
CA ASP A 180 -5.74 7.57 15.53
C ASP A 180 -5.17 8.60 16.51
N LEU A 181 -4.19 8.24 17.33
CA LEU A 181 -3.51 9.17 18.23
C LEU A 181 -2.85 10.33 17.48
N VAL A 182 -2.16 10.05 16.38
CA VAL A 182 -1.43 11.09 15.63
C VAL A 182 -2.37 11.96 14.79
N VAL A 183 -3.39 11.36 14.17
CA VAL A 183 -4.34 12.12 13.31
C VAL A 183 -5.22 13.08 14.12
N HIS A 184 -5.45 12.81 15.41
CA HIS A 184 -6.16 13.73 16.30
C HIS A 184 -5.29 14.91 16.79
N ASP A 185 -3.96 14.79 16.72
CA ASP A 185 -3.01 15.80 17.19
C ASP A 185 -2.49 16.72 16.04
N LEU A 186 -2.84 16.43 14.77
CA LEU A 186 -2.51 17.22 13.57
C LEU A 186 -3.71 18.06 13.10
#